data_8b10fcf4efb2cb5624c45d558debb919
#
_entry.id   8b10fcf4efb2cb5624c45d558debb919
#
_cell.length_a   1.000
_cell.length_b   1.000
_cell.length_c   1.000
_cell.angle_alpha   90.00
_cell.angle_beta   90.00
_cell.angle_gamma   90.00
#
_symmetry.space_group_name_H-M   'P 1'
#
loop_
_entity.id
_entity.type
_entity.pdbx_description
1 polymer ?
#
loop_
_entity_poly.entity_id
_entity_poly.type
_entity_poly.pdbx_seq_one_letter_code
_entity_poly.pdbx_strand_id
1 'polypeptide(L)'
;MITKESWLKSIMAGICIGVGGIVYLSLDNKMVGAALFASGLFTICTLGYNLFTGKACYLPGSEQKGKYLLWLLQIWVGNLVGAAATGYLIRLTRAGSALAEKAQGLCETKLSDSLLSIFILAVFCNLMIYIAVENFKSNPHTCLLYTSDAADDSLRV
;
A
#
# COMPACT_ATOMS: atom_id res chain seq x y z
N MET A 1 -16.19 -2.65 15.09
CA MET A 1 -15.03 -2.11 14.34
C MET A 1 -13.80 -2.99 14.53
N ILE A 2 -13.35 -3.25 15.77
CA ILE A 2 -12.21 -4.16 16.03
C ILE A 2 -12.74 -5.59 16.14
N THR A 3 -12.53 -6.40 15.12
CA THR A 3 -12.95 -7.80 15.02
C THR A 3 -11.81 -8.67 14.51
N LYS A 4 -11.91 -10.00 14.64
CA LYS A 4 -10.94 -10.94 14.05
C LYS A 4 -10.83 -10.75 12.53
N GLU A 5 -11.94 -10.51 11.86
CA GLU A 5 -11.99 -10.21 10.43
C GLU A 5 -11.26 -8.91 10.08
N SER A 6 -11.43 -7.84 10.90
CA SER A 6 -10.71 -6.59 10.73
C SER A 6 -9.19 -6.78 10.85
N TRP A 7 -8.73 -7.60 11.80
CA TRP A 7 -7.32 -7.95 11.94
C TRP A 7 -6.78 -8.67 10.71
N LEU A 8 -7.49 -9.70 10.24
CA LEU A 8 -7.08 -10.45 9.05
C LEU A 8 -6.99 -9.54 7.82
N LYS A 9 -8.01 -8.72 7.58
CA LYS A 9 -8.03 -7.76 6.47
C LYS A 9 -6.89 -6.74 6.54
N SER A 10 -6.47 -6.35 7.75
CA SER A 10 -5.34 -5.43 7.94
C SER A 10 -3.99 -6.12 7.66
N ILE A 11 -3.81 -7.36 8.12
CA ILE A 11 -2.59 -8.14 7.85
C ILE A 11 -2.47 -8.42 6.34
N MET A 12 -3.56 -8.83 5.70
CA MET A 12 -3.58 -9.08 4.25
C MET A 12 -3.25 -7.83 3.44
N ALA A 13 -3.74 -6.65 3.85
CA ALA A 13 -3.34 -5.39 3.23
C ALA A 13 -1.83 -5.15 3.36
N GLY A 14 -1.26 -5.42 4.52
CA GLY A 14 0.19 -5.32 4.75
C GLY A 14 1.00 -6.26 3.85
N ILE A 15 0.53 -7.51 3.69
CA ILE A 15 1.14 -8.48 2.77
C ILE A 15 1.10 -7.97 1.33
N CYS A 16 -0.05 -7.49 0.84
CA CYS A 16 -0.17 -6.96 -0.51
C CYS A 16 0.78 -5.79 -0.78
N ILE A 17 0.91 -4.86 0.18
CA ILE A 17 1.87 -3.75 0.08
C ILE A 17 3.31 -4.26 0.14
N GLY A 18 3.60 -5.23 1.00
CA GLY A 18 4.91 -5.85 1.11
C GLY A 18 5.35 -6.52 -0.20
N VAL A 19 4.46 -7.31 -0.82
CA VAL A 19 4.70 -7.94 -2.14
C VAL A 19 4.91 -6.87 -3.21
N GLY A 20 4.06 -5.84 -3.27
CA GLY A 20 4.22 -4.72 -4.19
C GLY A 20 5.58 -4.03 -4.02
N GLY A 21 6.02 -3.80 -2.77
CA GLY A 21 7.33 -3.23 -2.46
C GLY A 21 8.50 -4.10 -2.92
N ILE A 22 8.41 -5.41 -2.75
CA ILE A 22 9.40 -6.37 -3.25
C ILE A 22 9.51 -6.28 -4.77
N VAL A 23 8.38 -6.28 -5.48
CA VAL A 23 8.35 -6.15 -6.94
C VAL A 23 8.97 -4.82 -7.38
N TYR A 24 8.64 -3.72 -6.72
CA TYR A 24 9.24 -2.41 -6.99
C TYR A 24 10.77 -2.42 -6.84
N LEU A 25 11.28 -3.02 -5.76
CA LEU A 25 12.72 -3.11 -5.49
C LEU A 25 13.45 -4.06 -6.44
N SER A 26 12.75 -5.08 -6.95
CA SER A 26 13.34 -6.07 -7.87
C SER A 26 13.58 -5.52 -9.27
N LEU A 27 12.88 -4.44 -9.65
CA LEU A 27 12.94 -3.86 -10.99
C LEU A 27 13.85 -2.64 -11.03
N ASP A 28 14.67 -2.54 -12.07
CA ASP A 28 15.52 -1.38 -12.30
C ASP A 28 14.73 -0.24 -12.94
N ASN A 29 13.74 -0.56 -13.79
CA ASN A 29 12.83 0.43 -14.34
C ASN A 29 11.78 0.85 -13.29
N LYS A 30 11.96 2.05 -12.74
CA LYS A 30 11.12 2.59 -11.66
C LYS A 30 9.68 2.87 -12.08
N MET A 31 9.43 3.20 -13.35
CA MET A 31 8.06 3.40 -13.85
C MET A 31 7.28 2.08 -13.87
N VAL A 32 7.89 1.03 -14.42
CA VAL A 32 7.30 -0.32 -14.43
C VAL A 32 7.13 -0.83 -13.00
N GLY A 33 8.14 -0.63 -12.15
CA GLY A 33 8.05 -1.00 -10.73
C GLY A 33 6.89 -0.31 -10.00
N ALA A 34 6.68 0.98 -10.24
CA ALA A 34 5.58 1.74 -9.66
C ALA A 34 4.21 1.27 -10.16
N ALA A 35 4.07 0.99 -11.47
CA ALA A 35 2.85 0.45 -12.04
C ALA A 35 2.50 -0.92 -11.45
N LEU A 36 3.48 -1.80 -11.30
CA LEU A 36 3.27 -3.12 -10.68
C LEU A 36 3.02 -3.02 -9.16
N PHE A 37 3.63 -2.05 -8.47
CA PHE A 37 3.28 -1.76 -7.07
C PHE A 37 1.81 -1.34 -6.93
N ALA A 38 1.29 -0.56 -7.88
CA ALA A 38 -0.11 -0.14 -7.90
C ALA A 38 -1.09 -1.32 -7.98
N SER A 39 -0.70 -2.47 -8.57
CA SER A 39 -1.52 -3.68 -8.56
C SER A 39 -1.79 -4.21 -7.14
N GLY A 40 -0.85 -4.05 -6.21
CA GLY A 40 -1.04 -4.36 -4.80
C GLY A 40 -2.12 -3.49 -4.16
N LEU A 41 -2.12 -2.18 -4.45
CA LEU A 41 -3.17 -1.27 -3.98
C LEU A 41 -4.53 -1.59 -4.62
N PHE A 42 -4.55 -1.92 -5.90
CA PHE A 42 -5.75 -2.36 -6.61
C PHE A 42 -6.36 -3.60 -5.95
N THR A 43 -5.55 -4.61 -5.65
CA THR A 43 -5.97 -5.82 -4.93
C THR A 43 -6.58 -5.49 -3.56
N ILE A 44 -5.98 -4.56 -2.81
CA ILE A 44 -6.51 -4.11 -1.51
C ILE A 44 -7.90 -3.48 -1.67
N CYS A 45 -8.09 -2.66 -2.71
CA CYS A 45 -9.38 -2.01 -2.98
C CYS A 45 -10.45 -3.01 -3.41
N THR A 46 -10.12 -3.94 -4.32
CA THR A 46 -11.07 -4.95 -4.85
C THR A 46 -11.52 -5.94 -3.79
N LEU A 47 -10.60 -6.39 -2.93
CA LEU A 47 -10.89 -7.36 -1.87
C LEU A 47 -11.38 -6.70 -0.57
N GLY A 48 -11.46 -5.37 -0.53
CA GLY A 48 -11.95 -4.63 0.63
C GLY A 48 -11.06 -4.78 1.88
N TYR A 49 -9.74 -4.90 1.69
CA TYR A 49 -8.78 -4.98 2.79
C TYR A 49 -8.60 -3.64 3.49
N ASN A 50 -8.15 -3.67 4.74
CA ASN A 50 -7.99 -2.47 5.55
C ASN A 50 -6.56 -1.93 5.43
N LEU A 51 -6.37 -0.90 4.60
CA LEU A 51 -5.12 -0.16 4.50
C LEU A 51 -5.21 1.12 5.33
N PHE A 52 -4.21 1.37 6.19
CA PHE A 52 -4.18 2.53 7.09
C PHE A 52 -4.30 3.86 6.32
N THR A 53 -3.48 4.05 5.29
CA THR A 53 -3.47 5.27 4.48
C THR A 53 -4.81 5.52 3.77
N GLY A 54 -5.51 4.47 3.33
CA GLY A 54 -6.84 4.58 2.74
C GLY A 54 -7.97 4.84 3.73
N LYS A 55 -7.71 4.72 5.04
CA LYS A 55 -8.73 4.92 6.10
C LYS A 55 -8.46 6.15 6.98
N ALA A 56 -7.22 6.64 7.03
CA ALA A 56 -6.82 7.72 7.94
C ALA A 56 -7.58 9.03 7.66
N CYS A 57 -7.84 9.38 6.40
CA CYS A 57 -8.51 10.62 6.01
C CYS A 57 -10.00 10.69 6.42
N TYR A 58 -10.62 9.58 6.83
CA TYR A 58 -12.00 9.59 7.33
C TYR A 58 -12.11 9.94 8.83
N LEU A 59 -10.98 10.03 9.54
CA LEU A 59 -10.98 10.34 10.98
C LEU A 59 -11.68 11.66 11.33
N PRO A 60 -11.50 12.78 10.58
CA PRO A 60 -12.18 14.05 10.90
C PRO A 60 -13.70 13.97 10.84
N GLY A 61 -14.24 13.20 9.89
CA GLY A 61 -15.69 13.02 9.69
C GLY A 61 -16.33 11.93 10.56
N SER A 62 -15.55 11.23 11.40
CA SER A 62 -16.07 10.17 12.25
C SER A 62 -16.80 10.76 13.48
N GLU A 63 -18.01 10.28 13.76
CA GLU A 63 -18.79 10.67 14.96
C GLU A 63 -18.11 10.22 16.25
N GLN A 64 -17.45 9.04 16.26
CA GLN A 64 -16.79 8.47 17.42
C GLN A 64 -15.27 8.43 17.23
N LYS A 65 -14.64 9.62 17.19
CA LYS A 65 -13.22 9.80 16.89
C LYS A 65 -12.27 8.89 17.70
N GLY A 66 -12.54 8.73 19.01
CA GLY A 66 -11.71 7.88 19.87
C GLY A 66 -11.73 6.41 19.48
N LYS A 67 -12.92 5.84 19.22
CA LYS A 67 -13.07 4.45 18.79
C LYS A 67 -12.51 4.24 17.38
N TYR A 68 -12.68 5.25 16.51
CA TYR A 68 -12.12 5.22 15.16
C TYR A 68 -10.58 5.23 15.19
N LEU A 69 -10.01 6.07 16.05
CA LEU A 69 -8.55 6.12 16.23
C LEU A 69 -7.98 4.79 16.71
N LEU A 70 -8.62 4.14 17.69
CA LEU A 70 -8.21 2.80 18.16
C LEU A 70 -8.29 1.77 17.03
N TRP A 71 -9.31 1.85 16.19
CA TRP A 71 -9.43 1.00 15.02
C TRP A 71 -8.34 1.28 13.97
N LEU A 72 -8.00 2.54 13.73
CA LEU A 72 -6.88 2.92 12.86
C LEU A 72 -5.54 2.40 13.38
N LEU A 73 -5.30 2.46 14.69
CA LEU A 73 -4.10 1.89 15.31
C LEU A 73 -4.04 0.38 15.11
N GLN A 74 -5.17 -0.32 15.26
CA GLN A 74 -5.26 -1.74 14.96
C GLN A 74 -4.92 -2.04 13.49
N ILE A 75 -5.43 -1.24 12.54
CA ILE A 75 -5.13 -1.39 11.11
C ILE A 75 -3.63 -1.17 10.87
N TRP A 76 -3.05 -0.12 11.46
CA TRP A 76 -1.64 0.21 11.32
C TRP A 76 -0.74 -0.95 11.81
N VAL A 77 -1.03 -1.51 12.99
CA VAL A 77 -0.30 -2.67 13.51
C VAL A 77 -0.48 -3.89 12.59
N GLY A 78 -1.70 -4.15 12.11
CA GLY A 78 -1.96 -5.25 11.19
C GLY A 78 -1.19 -5.10 9.86
N ASN A 79 -1.16 -3.89 9.28
CA ASN A 79 -0.38 -3.62 8.07
C ASN A 79 1.13 -3.80 8.33
N LEU A 80 1.63 -3.33 9.48
CA LEU A 80 3.04 -3.51 9.87
C LEU A 80 3.41 -4.99 9.98
N VAL A 81 2.59 -5.79 10.67
CA VAL A 81 2.81 -7.24 10.83
C VAL A 81 2.82 -7.94 9.46
N GLY A 82 1.86 -7.64 8.58
CA GLY A 82 1.80 -8.21 7.24
C GLY A 82 3.02 -7.87 6.39
N ALA A 83 3.40 -6.59 6.37
CA ALA A 83 4.57 -6.13 5.61
C ALA A 83 5.89 -6.70 6.18
N ALA A 84 6.04 -6.74 7.51
CA ALA A 84 7.21 -7.30 8.17
C ALA A 84 7.35 -8.81 7.91
N ALA A 85 6.24 -9.56 7.96
CA ALA A 85 6.23 -10.98 7.64
C ALA A 85 6.68 -11.22 6.20
N THR A 86 6.18 -10.42 5.24
CA THR A 86 6.57 -10.50 3.83
C THR A 86 8.05 -10.17 3.64
N GLY A 87 8.54 -9.11 4.28
CA GLY A 87 9.95 -8.72 4.25
C GLY A 87 10.87 -9.77 4.88
N TYR A 88 10.43 -10.42 5.95
CA TYR A 88 11.17 -11.52 6.57
C TYR A 88 11.24 -12.74 5.65
N LEU A 89 10.11 -13.14 5.06
CA LEU A 89 10.04 -14.30 4.18
C LEU A 89 10.92 -14.12 2.94
N ILE A 90 10.91 -12.95 2.29
CA ILE A 90 11.76 -12.71 1.11
C ILE A 90 13.24 -12.74 1.47
N ARG A 91 13.61 -12.33 2.67
CA ARG A 91 15.01 -12.38 3.14
C ARG A 91 15.56 -13.79 3.21
N LEU A 92 14.71 -14.81 3.38
CA LEU A 92 15.09 -16.22 3.39
C LEU A 92 15.31 -16.79 1.98
N THR A 93 15.04 -16.02 0.93
CA THR A 93 15.21 -16.43 -0.47
C THR A 93 16.55 -15.97 -1.04
N ARG A 94 16.93 -16.54 -2.19
CA ARG A 94 18.13 -16.13 -2.94
C ARG A 94 18.16 -14.64 -3.33
N ALA A 95 17.01 -13.98 -3.44
CA ALA A 95 16.92 -12.56 -3.76
C ALA A 95 17.05 -11.65 -2.54
N GLY A 96 17.04 -12.23 -1.31
CA GLY A 96 16.93 -11.49 -0.07
C GLY A 96 18.07 -10.52 0.18
N SER A 97 19.32 -10.90 -0.11
CA SER A 97 20.49 -10.04 0.12
C SER A 97 20.46 -8.78 -0.77
N ALA A 98 20.24 -8.96 -2.07
CA ALA A 98 20.19 -7.85 -3.03
C ALA A 98 19.02 -6.88 -2.76
N LEU A 99 17.85 -7.41 -2.36
CA LEU A 99 16.70 -6.61 -2.01
C LEU A 99 16.91 -5.87 -0.68
N ALA A 100 17.56 -6.49 0.28
CA ALA A 100 17.88 -5.86 1.56
C ALA A 100 18.82 -4.66 1.38
N GLU A 101 19.84 -4.77 0.55
CA GLU A 101 20.76 -3.68 0.22
C GLU A 101 20.03 -2.50 -0.45
N LYS A 102 19.18 -2.78 -1.47
CA LYS A 102 18.36 -1.74 -2.12
C LYS A 102 17.39 -1.08 -1.12
N ALA A 103 16.77 -1.85 -0.23
CA ALA A 103 15.87 -1.34 0.80
C ALA A 103 16.62 -0.48 1.82
N GLN A 104 17.82 -0.90 2.25
CA GLN A 104 18.64 -0.13 3.19
C GLN A 104 18.99 1.23 2.62
N GLY A 105 19.46 1.33 1.38
CA GLY A 105 19.78 2.60 0.74
C GLY A 105 18.59 3.57 0.68
N LEU A 106 17.37 3.04 0.41
CA LEU A 106 16.15 3.86 0.46
C LEU A 106 15.79 4.31 1.88
N CYS A 107 16.00 3.45 2.88
CA CYS A 107 15.76 3.80 4.29
C CYS A 107 16.73 4.88 4.75
N GLU A 108 18.03 4.75 4.44
CA GLU A 108 19.05 5.74 4.77
C GLU A 108 18.74 7.11 4.18
N THR A 109 18.35 7.15 2.89
CA THR A 109 17.92 8.39 2.22
C THR A 109 16.73 9.04 2.93
N LYS A 110 15.72 8.24 3.33
CA LYS A 110 14.54 8.76 4.03
C LYS A 110 14.84 9.22 5.45
N LEU A 111 15.70 8.51 6.17
CA LEU A 111 16.05 8.83 7.56
C LEU A 111 17.03 10.02 7.67
N SER A 112 17.78 10.33 6.60
CA SER A 112 18.64 11.51 6.54
C SER A 112 17.88 12.80 6.24
N ASP A 113 16.61 12.72 5.86
CA ASP A 113 15.78 13.89 5.57
C ASP A 113 15.29 14.58 6.86
N SER A 114 14.90 15.86 6.77
CA SER A 114 14.37 16.59 7.91
C SER A 114 12.99 16.06 8.32
N LEU A 115 12.68 16.10 9.62
CA LEU A 115 11.38 15.67 10.15
C LEU A 115 10.21 16.40 9.48
N LEU A 116 10.39 17.69 9.16
CA LEU A 116 9.35 18.47 8.47
C LEU A 116 9.13 17.98 7.05
N SER A 117 10.22 17.69 6.31
CA SER A 117 10.13 17.12 4.96
C SER A 117 9.44 15.76 4.98
N ILE A 118 9.85 14.86 5.88
CA ILE A 118 9.22 13.54 6.05
C ILE A 118 7.71 13.68 6.31
N PHE A 119 7.33 14.62 7.20
CA PHE A 119 5.93 14.86 7.54
C PHE A 119 5.12 15.34 6.32
N ILE A 120 5.63 16.36 5.60
CA ILE A 120 4.95 16.91 4.41
C ILE A 120 4.80 15.84 3.34
N LEU A 121 5.86 15.10 3.02
CA LEU A 121 5.82 14.02 2.04
C LEU A 121 4.86 12.90 2.45
N ALA A 122 4.79 12.56 3.73
CA ALA A 122 3.83 11.58 4.24
C ALA A 122 2.39 12.05 4.07
N VAL A 123 2.09 13.33 4.30
CA VAL A 123 0.75 13.92 4.08
C VAL A 123 0.37 13.82 2.59
N PHE A 124 1.25 14.24 1.67
CA PHE A 124 0.99 14.14 0.23
C PHE A 124 0.80 12.70 -0.23
N CYS A 125 1.65 11.79 0.21
CA CYS A 125 1.53 10.37 -0.11
C CYS A 125 0.16 9.80 0.35
N ASN A 126 -0.24 10.11 1.60
CA ASN A 126 -1.53 9.66 2.13
C ASN A 126 -2.71 10.25 1.37
N LEU A 127 -2.63 11.54 0.98
CA LEU A 127 -3.66 12.21 0.19
C LEU A 127 -3.84 11.55 -1.19
N MET A 128 -2.74 11.25 -1.88
CA MET A 128 -2.78 10.58 -3.19
C MET A 128 -3.41 9.18 -3.09
N ILE A 129 -3.07 8.41 -2.07
CA ILE A 129 -3.68 7.09 -1.84
C ILE A 129 -5.18 7.23 -1.50
N TYR A 130 -5.55 8.22 -0.71
CA TYR A 130 -6.96 8.50 -0.39
C TYR A 130 -7.76 8.82 -1.65
N ILE A 131 -7.25 9.71 -2.51
CA ILE A 131 -7.89 10.06 -3.80
C ILE A 131 -8.03 8.81 -4.68
N ALA A 132 -7.00 7.99 -4.78
CA ALA A 132 -7.05 6.75 -5.58
C ALA A 132 -8.13 5.78 -5.06
N VAL A 133 -8.22 5.61 -3.73
CA VAL A 133 -9.24 4.76 -3.09
C VAL A 133 -10.65 5.31 -3.30
N GLU A 134 -10.84 6.62 -3.18
CA GLU A 134 -12.16 7.25 -3.42
C GLU A 134 -12.59 7.15 -4.89
N ASN A 135 -11.67 7.39 -5.83
CA ASN A 135 -11.96 7.17 -7.25
C ASN A 135 -12.36 5.72 -7.54
N PHE A 136 -11.67 4.76 -6.96
CA PHE A 136 -12.01 3.35 -7.11
C PHE A 136 -13.41 3.03 -6.57
N LYS A 137 -13.80 3.56 -5.42
CA LYS A 137 -15.12 3.36 -4.82
C LYS A 137 -16.24 4.00 -5.62
N SER A 138 -15.98 5.20 -6.15
CA SER A 138 -16.96 5.96 -6.93
C SER A 138 -17.19 5.34 -8.33
N ASN A 139 -16.18 4.69 -8.89
CA ASN A 139 -16.19 4.15 -10.25
C ASN A 139 -15.62 2.73 -10.33
N PRO A 140 -16.22 1.74 -9.65
CA PRO A 140 -15.65 0.38 -9.57
C PRO A 140 -15.56 -0.31 -10.94
N HIS A 141 -16.43 0.04 -11.88
CA HIS A 141 -16.46 -0.54 -13.24
C HIS A 141 -15.51 0.17 -14.21
N THR A 142 -15.25 1.45 -14.04
CA THR A 142 -14.38 2.23 -14.95
C THR A 142 -12.92 1.81 -14.81
N CYS A 143 -12.48 1.44 -13.61
CA CYS A 143 -11.11 0.99 -13.38
C CYS A 143 -10.84 -0.39 -14.03
N LEU A 144 -11.83 -1.28 -14.07
CA LEU A 144 -11.75 -2.58 -14.77
C LEU A 144 -11.80 -2.42 -16.29
N LEU A 145 -12.59 -1.48 -16.80
CA LEU A 145 -12.67 -1.17 -18.24
C LEU A 145 -11.35 -0.60 -18.77
N TYR A 146 -10.70 0.33 -18.04
CA TYR A 146 -9.40 0.89 -18.46
C TYR A 146 -8.28 -0.15 -18.51
N THR A 147 -8.28 -1.14 -17.61
CA THR A 147 -7.29 -2.23 -17.65
C THR A 147 -7.59 -3.26 -18.73
N SER A 148 -8.87 -3.53 -19.05
CA SER A 148 -9.25 -4.45 -20.11
C SER A 148 -9.09 -3.83 -21.49
N ASP A 149 -9.45 -2.56 -21.69
CA ASP A 149 -9.29 -1.85 -22.97
C ASP A 149 -7.80 -1.63 -23.30
N ALA A 150 -6.96 -1.27 -22.31
CA ALA A 150 -5.52 -1.15 -22.53
C ALA A 150 -4.86 -2.51 -22.83
N ALA A 151 -5.39 -3.62 -22.31
CA ALA A 151 -4.91 -4.96 -22.63
C ALA A 151 -5.39 -5.41 -24.03
N ASP A 152 -6.61 -5.04 -24.44
CA ASP A 152 -7.17 -5.40 -25.74
C ASP A 152 -6.54 -4.59 -26.89
N ASP A 153 -6.22 -3.31 -26.68
CA ASP A 153 -5.48 -2.48 -27.63
C ASP A 153 -4.02 -2.93 -27.82
N SER A 154 -3.40 -3.51 -26.78
CA SER A 154 -2.03 -4.06 -26.88
C SER A 154 -1.96 -5.39 -27.65
N LEU A 155 -3.09 -6.08 -27.84
CA LEU A 155 -3.19 -7.34 -28.59
C LEU A 155 -3.61 -7.13 -30.04
N ARG A 156 -3.89 -5.90 -30.48
CA ARG A 156 -4.33 -5.55 -31.83
C ARG A 156 -3.23 -4.96 -32.74
N VAL A 157 -1.95 -5.07 -32.37
CA VAL A 157 -0.81 -4.69 -33.22
C VAL A 157 -0.18 -5.90 -33.88
#